data_15281d34b4aab4c9ab7542fe0a342c34
#
_entry.id   15281d34b4aab4c9ab7542fe0a342c34
#
_cell.length_a   1.000
_cell.length_b   1.000
_cell.length_c   1.000
_cell.angle_alpha   90.00
_cell.angle_beta   90.00
_cell.angle_gamma   90.00
#
_symmetry.space_group_name_H-M   'P 1'
#
loop_
_entity.id
_entity.type
_entity.pdbx_description
1 polymer ?
#
loop_
_entity_poly.entity_id
_entity_poly.type
_entity_poly.pdbx_seq_one_letter_code
_entity_poly.pdbx_strand_id
1 'polypeptide(L)'
;MKKVDYHIPLYKDNLYHVYNRGNGEEQIFFINENYSYFLRQYDKYLNNIVDTFAYCLLPNHFHLMVRIKNDEPEIVSDKFRKFFISYSMSINKQENRQGNLFQRAFKRKIIDNEKYFYAAVYYIHANPVHHGLVKDLRQYQFSSYNSFVGNNRTKLCRNEVIEWFGGRKNFISFHSDNKKSYFSDDYLIEDSD
;
A
#
# COMPACT_ATOMS: atom_id res chain seq x y z
N MET A 1 -14.62 -17.26 -3.52
CA MET A 1 -14.07 -15.99 -2.98
C MET A 1 -13.70 -16.18 -1.51
N LYS A 2 -12.43 -16.01 -1.12
CA LYS A 2 -12.06 -15.94 0.30
C LYS A 2 -12.56 -14.60 0.85
N LYS A 3 -13.45 -14.66 1.84
CA LYS A 3 -14.01 -13.49 2.52
C LYS A 3 -12.86 -12.62 3.07
N VAL A 4 -12.85 -11.33 2.77
CA VAL A 4 -11.88 -10.41 3.36
C VAL A 4 -12.13 -10.37 4.87
N ASP A 5 -11.18 -10.86 5.64
CA ASP A 5 -11.27 -10.81 7.09
C ASP A 5 -10.53 -9.57 7.61
N TYR A 6 -11.28 -8.61 8.10
CA TYR A 6 -10.76 -7.37 8.68
C TYR A 6 -9.99 -7.58 10.00
N HIS A 7 -10.05 -8.80 10.56
CA HIS A 7 -9.53 -9.11 11.89
C HIS A 7 -8.39 -10.12 11.89
N ILE A 8 -7.87 -10.53 10.70
CA ILE A 8 -6.69 -11.40 10.65
C ILE A 8 -5.57 -10.77 11.48
N PRO A 9 -5.02 -11.47 12.51
CA PRO A 9 -3.90 -10.95 13.28
C PRO A 9 -2.68 -10.70 12.39
N LEU A 10 -1.91 -9.67 12.72
CA LEU A 10 -0.70 -9.29 11.98
C LEU A 10 0.52 -9.93 12.65
N TYR A 11 0.82 -11.17 12.27
CA TYR A 11 1.92 -11.94 12.85
C TYR A 11 3.28 -11.53 12.28
N LYS A 12 4.30 -11.57 13.13
CA LYS A 12 5.70 -11.32 12.77
C LYS A 12 6.16 -12.18 11.59
N ASP A 13 7.07 -11.63 10.81
CA ASP A 13 7.72 -12.20 9.63
C ASP A 13 6.77 -12.51 8.46
N ASN A 14 5.47 -12.35 8.63
CA ASN A 14 4.51 -12.48 7.54
C ASN A 14 4.38 -11.19 6.74
N LEU A 15 4.19 -11.38 5.43
CA LEU A 15 3.89 -10.31 4.49
C LEU A 15 2.38 -10.10 4.39
N TYR A 16 1.98 -8.84 4.40
CA TYR A 16 0.57 -8.46 4.25
C TYR A 16 0.42 -7.36 3.20
N HIS A 17 -0.63 -7.48 2.41
CA HIS A 17 -1.19 -6.36 1.69
C HIS A 17 -2.20 -5.66 2.60
N VAL A 18 -1.90 -4.43 2.97
CA VAL A 18 -2.72 -3.56 3.82
C VAL A 18 -3.27 -2.43 2.97
N TYR A 19 -4.58 -2.22 3.02
CA TYR A 19 -5.24 -1.20 2.22
C TYR A 19 -6.49 -0.64 2.90
N ASN A 20 -6.88 0.56 2.52
CA ASN A 20 -8.14 1.18 2.94
C ASN A 20 -8.53 2.27 1.93
N ARG A 21 -9.79 2.66 1.95
CA ARG A 21 -10.31 3.75 1.10
C ARG A 21 -11.13 4.75 1.90
N GLY A 22 -11.38 5.88 1.28
CA GLY A 22 -12.24 6.93 1.82
C GLY A 22 -13.67 6.44 2.05
N ASN A 23 -14.29 6.94 3.09
CA ASN A 23 -15.69 6.66 3.37
C ASN A 23 -16.56 7.28 2.28
N GLY A 24 -17.54 6.52 1.73
CA GLY A 24 -18.35 6.98 0.62
C GLY A 24 -17.56 7.31 -0.66
N GLU A 25 -16.42 6.64 -0.89
CA GLU A 25 -15.50 6.87 -2.01
C GLU A 25 -14.86 8.27 -2.07
N GLU A 26 -14.99 9.04 -1.01
CA GLU A 26 -14.41 10.36 -0.91
C GLU A 26 -12.87 10.33 -0.93
N GLN A 27 -12.28 11.45 -1.33
CA GLN A 27 -10.84 11.61 -1.30
C GLN A 27 -10.29 11.53 0.13
N ILE A 28 -9.13 10.91 0.27
CA ILE A 28 -8.33 10.90 1.49
C ILE A 28 -7.05 11.74 1.34
N PHE A 29 -6.72 12.12 0.10
CA PHE A 29 -5.65 13.06 -0.24
C PHE A 29 -6.25 14.18 -1.10
N PHE A 30 -6.36 15.37 -0.55
CA PHE A 30 -7.00 16.53 -1.18
C PHE A 30 -5.99 17.40 -1.92
N ILE A 31 -4.78 17.50 -1.39
CA ILE A 31 -3.65 18.24 -1.95
C ILE A 31 -2.38 17.39 -1.93
N ASN A 32 -1.38 17.76 -2.71
CA ASN A 32 -0.12 17.01 -2.83
C ASN A 32 0.61 16.85 -1.49
N GLU A 33 0.52 17.83 -0.61
CA GLU A 33 1.13 17.82 0.72
C GLU A 33 0.56 16.71 1.61
N ASN A 34 -0.69 16.29 1.40
CA ASN A 34 -1.31 15.22 2.15
C ASN A 34 -0.62 13.87 1.93
N TYR A 35 -0.14 13.58 0.72
CA TYR A 35 0.62 12.35 0.42
C TYR A 35 1.93 12.30 1.21
N SER A 36 2.68 13.40 1.19
CA SER A 36 3.92 13.53 1.97
C SER A 36 3.64 13.47 3.47
N TYR A 37 2.55 14.07 3.93
CA TYR A 37 2.14 14.03 5.33
C TYR A 37 1.76 12.60 5.76
N PHE A 38 1.02 11.86 4.92
CA PHE A 38 0.69 10.45 5.16
C PHE A 38 1.95 9.62 5.37
N LEU A 39 2.94 9.74 4.48
CA LEU A 39 4.21 9.00 4.58
C LEU A 39 5.01 9.40 5.83
N ARG A 40 4.99 10.68 6.24
CA ARG A 40 5.62 11.10 7.51
C ARG A 40 4.91 10.50 8.73
N GLN A 41 3.57 10.48 8.74
CA GLN A 41 2.82 9.84 9.82
C GLN A 41 3.01 8.33 9.83
N TYR A 42 3.02 7.70 8.66
CA TYR A 42 3.36 6.29 8.49
C TYR A 42 4.72 5.97 9.11
N ASP A 43 5.74 6.70 8.74
CA ASP A 43 7.10 6.54 9.31
C ASP A 43 7.11 6.71 10.83
N LYS A 44 6.45 7.76 11.34
CA LYS A 44 6.37 8.05 12.79
C LYS A 44 5.80 6.90 13.61
N TYR A 45 4.74 6.26 13.12
CA TYR A 45 4.02 5.22 13.88
C TYR A 45 4.51 3.81 13.58
N LEU A 46 5.03 3.54 12.37
CA LEU A 46 5.19 2.20 11.85
C LEU A 46 6.64 1.82 11.46
N ASN A 47 7.62 2.73 11.44
CA ASN A 47 8.99 2.43 11.01
C ASN A 47 9.66 1.30 11.80
N ASN A 48 9.35 1.15 13.11
CA ASN A 48 9.87 0.08 13.97
C ASN A 48 8.95 -1.16 14.01
N ILE A 49 7.79 -1.10 13.37
CA ILE A 49 6.74 -2.11 13.40
C ILE A 49 6.71 -2.93 12.13
N VAL A 50 7.04 -2.30 10.99
CA VAL A 50 6.99 -2.96 9.68
C VAL A 50 8.22 -2.65 8.83
N ASP A 51 8.55 -3.57 7.93
CA ASP A 51 9.36 -3.33 6.74
C ASP A 51 8.44 -3.13 5.55
N THR A 52 8.69 -2.12 4.72
CA THR A 52 7.83 -1.76 3.58
C THR A 52 8.41 -2.26 2.27
N PHE A 53 7.62 -3.02 1.54
CA PHE A 53 8.00 -3.65 0.27
C PHE A 53 7.48 -2.89 -0.95
N ALA A 54 6.25 -2.38 -0.88
CA ALA A 54 5.68 -1.54 -1.92
C ALA A 54 4.60 -0.63 -1.33
N TYR A 55 4.31 0.48 -2.01
CA TYR A 55 3.13 1.30 -1.72
C TYR A 55 2.62 2.02 -2.97
N CYS A 56 1.34 2.35 -2.93
CA CYS A 56 0.70 3.31 -3.82
C CYS A 56 -0.37 4.08 -3.06
N LEU A 57 -0.34 5.40 -3.18
CA LEU A 57 -1.29 6.31 -2.56
C LEU A 57 -2.11 6.97 -3.66
N LEU A 58 -3.41 6.64 -3.76
CA LEU A 58 -4.33 7.17 -4.76
C LEU A 58 -5.27 8.19 -4.10
N PRO A 59 -5.94 9.07 -4.85
CA PRO A 59 -6.71 10.16 -4.24
C PRO A 59 -7.70 9.72 -3.17
N ASN A 60 -8.35 8.57 -3.33
CA ASN A 60 -9.39 8.07 -2.43
C ASN A 60 -9.05 6.74 -1.72
N HIS A 61 -7.89 6.14 -1.97
CA HIS A 61 -7.46 4.89 -1.32
C HIS A 61 -5.94 4.74 -1.33
N PHE A 62 -5.44 3.75 -0.59
CA PHE A 62 -4.02 3.42 -0.58
C PHE A 62 -3.81 1.91 -0.49
N HIS A 63 -2.65 1.47 -0.97
CA HIS A 63 -2.15 0.11 -0.85
C HIS A 63 -0.74 0.13 -0.28
N LEU A 64 -0.47 -0.74 0.69
CA LEU A 64 0.84 -0.95 1.30
C LEU A 64 1.15 -2.45 1.30
N MET A 65 2.36 -2.83 0.96
CA MET A 65 2.86 -4.17 1.16
C MET A 65 3.92 -4.13 2.26
N VAL A 66 3.66 -4.84 3.35
CA VAL A 66 4.47 -4.75 4.56
C VAL A 66 4.77 -6.12 5.14
N ARG A 67 6.00 -6.30 5.69
CA ARG A 67 6.36 -7.40 6.57
C ARG A 67 6.33 -6.91 8.00
N ILE A 68 5.71 -7.68 8.89
CA ILE A 68 5.60 -7.34 10.30
C ILE A 68 6.90 -7.70 11.03
N LYS A 69 7.39 -6.78 11.88
CA LYS A 69 8.61 -6.98 12.68
C LYS A 69 8.35 -7.27 14.16
N ASN A 70 7.18 -6.92 14.65
CA ASN A 70 6.84 -7.02 16.06
C ASN A 70 6.11 -8.34 16.38
N ASP A 71 6.42 -8.94 17.52
CA ASP A 71 5.89 -10.25 17.94
C ASP A 71 4.46 -10.18 18.50
N GLU A 72 3.95 -8.98 18.80
CA GLU A 72 2.66 -8.77 19.45
C GLU A 72 1.64 -8.18 18.45
N PRO A 73 0.74 -9.00 17.88
CA PRO A 73 -0.21 -8.57 16.86
C PRO A 73 -1.15 -7.42 17.31
N GLU A 74 -1.45 -7.37 18.62
CA GLU A 74 -2.27 -6.32 19.21
C GLU A 74 -1.56 -4.97 19.18
N ILE A 75 -0.26 -4.94 19.48
CA ILE A 75 0.59 -3.74 19.40
C ILE A 75 0.67 -3.28 17.95
N VAL A 76 0.87 -4.21 17.01
CA VAL A 76 0.91 -3.89 15.57
C VAL A 76 -0.41 -3.24 15.15
N SER A 77 -1.52 -3.87 15.48
CA SER A 77 -2.87 -3.37 15.14
C SER A 77 -3.15 -2.01 15.77
N ASP A 78 -2.75 -1.79 17.02
CA ASP A 78 -2.90 -0.50 17.71
C ASP A 78 -2.04 0.61 17.05
N LYS A 79 -0.83 0.30 16.59
CA LYS A 79 0.03 1.25 15.88
C LYS A 79 -0.57 1.68 14.55
N PHE A 80 -1.10 0.73 13.76
CA PHE A 80 -1.86 1.06 12.56
C PHE A 80 -3.09 1.91 12.86
N ARG A 81 -3.87 1.54 13.89
CA ARG A 81 -5.04 2.31 14.33
C ARG A 81 -4.66 3.76 14.70
N LYS A 82 -3.62 3.95 15.51
CA LYS A 82 -3.13 5.27 15.91
C LYS A 82 -2.66 6.10 14.72
N PHE A 83 -1.98 5.47 13.77
CA PHE A 83 -1.58 6.11 12.53
C PHE A 83 -2.78 6.64 11.74
N PHE A 84 -3.79 5.79 11.49
CA PHE A 84 -4.98 6.21 10.74
C PHE A 84 -5.81 7.25 11.46
N ILE A 85 -5.95 7.16 12.78
CA ILE A 85 -6.62 8.19 13.59
C ILE A 85 -5.88 9.52 13.47
N SER A 86 -4.56 9.54 13.65
CA SER A 86 -3.74 10.76 13.57
C SER A 86 -3.86 11.43 12.21
N TYR A 87 -3.80 10.64 11.13
CA TYR A 87 -3.98 11.14 9.77
C TYR A 87 -5.39 11.72 9.56
N SER A 88 -6.43 10.94 9.91
CA SER A 88 -7.84 11.35 9.77
C SER A 88 -8.16 12.64 10.51
N MET A 89 -7.70 12.78 11.74
CA MET A 89 -7.92 14.01 12.53
C MET A 89 -7.32 15.23 11.85
N SER A 90 -6.11 15.10 11.28
CA SER A 90 -5.44 16.21 10.60
C SER A 90 -6.15 16.60 9.31
N ILE A 91 -6.57 15.62 8.50
CA ILE A 91 -7.29 15.87 7.25
C ILE A 91 -8.69 16.45 7.54
N ASN A 92 -9.43 15.88 8.50
CA ASN A 92 -10.74 16.40 8.87
C ASN A 92 -10.66 17.86 9.35
N LYS A 93 -9.61 18.21 10.10
CA LYS A 93 -9.37 19.61 10.50
C LYS A 93 -9.04 20.50 9.31
N GLN A 94 -8.18 20.04 8.40
CA GLN A 94 -7.78 20.77 7.19
C GLN A 94 -8.98 21.08 6.31
N GLU A 95 -9.83 20.06 6.07
CA GLU A 95 -10.97 20.13 5.15
C GLU A 95 -12.28 20.57 5.83
N ASN A 96 -12.23 20.96 7.12
CA ASN A 96 -13.42 21.30 7.91
C ASN A 96 -14.52 20.21 7.85
N ARG A 97 -14.10 18.94 7.94
CA ARG A 97 -14.95 17.75 7.81
C ARG A 97 -15.29 17.16 9.19
N GLN A 98 -16.40 16.44 9.24
CA GLN A 98 -16.81 15.61 10.38
C GLN A 98 -16.98 14.15 9.96
N GLY A 99 -16.86 13.26 10.93
CA GLY A 99 -17.05 11.82 10.70
C GLY A 99 -15.78 11.09 10.27
N ASN A 100 -15.95 9.87 9.77
CA ASN A 100 -14.86 8.99 9.41
C ASN A 100 -14.27 9.37 8.04
N LEU A 101 -12.96 9.59 7.99
CA LEU A 101 -12.24 9.79 6.73
C LEU A 101 -12.13 8.46 5.95
N PHE A 102 -11.77 7.38 6.65
CA PHE A 102 -11.66 6.05 6.06
C PHE A 102 -12.94 5.24 6.26
N GLN A 103 -13.19 4.28 5.37
CA GLN A 103 -14.08 3.15 5.63
C GLN A 103 -13.65 2.48 6.94
N ARG A 104 -14.50 1.61 7.52
CA ARG A 104 -14.30 0.98 8.84
C ARG A 104 -12.85 0.53 9.12
N ALA A 105 -12.62 -0.67 9.63
CA ALA A 105 -11.27 -1.18 9.85
C ALA A 105 -10.50 -1.31 8.51
N PHE A 106 -9.20 -1.02 8.51
CA PHE A 106 -8.36 -1.24 7.34
C PHE A 106 -8.36 -2.73 6.95
N LYS A 107 -8.37 -2.98 5.66
CA LYS A 107 -8.33 -4.34 5.10
C LYS A 107 -6.90 -4.86 5.09
N ARG A 108 -6.76 -6.19 5.26
CA ARG A 108 -5.45 -6.86 5.20
C ARG A 108 -5.60 -8.26 4.65
N LYS A 109 -4.66 -8.66 3.81
CA LYS A 109 -4.60 -9.98 3.19
C LYS A 109 -3.17 -10.49 3.32
N ILE A 110 -3.01 -11.72 3.81
CA ILE A 110 -1.69 -12.35 3.91
C ILE A 110 -1.18 -12.69 2.50
N ILE A 111 0.12 -12.49 2.28
CA ILE A 111 0.82 -12.87 1.06
C ILE A 111 1.61 -14.12 1.42
N ASP A 112 1.10 -15.28 1.05
CA ASP A 112 1.53 -16.60 1.52
C ASP A 112 2.29 -17.41 0.47
N ASN A 113 2.50 -16.86 -0.74
CA ASN A 113 3.23 -17.52 -1.80
C ASN A 113 3.88 -16.53 -2.78
N GLU A 114 4.92 -17.00 -3.48
CA GLU A 114 5.70 -16.17 -4.41
C GLU A 114 4.85 -15.59 -5.55
N LYS A 115 3.96 -16.39 -6.13
CA LYS A 115 3.10 -15.93 -7.23
C LYS A 115 2.26 -14.75 -6.80
N TYR A 116 1.69 -14.82 -5.59
CA TYR A 116 0.91 -13.73 -5.02
C TYR A 116 1.80 -12.52 -4.68
N PHE A 117 3.05 -12.74 -4.24
CA PHE A 117 4.00 -11.65 -4.01
C PHE A 117 4.23 -10.82 -5.27
N TYR A 118 4.60 -11.47 -6.39
CA TYR A 118 4.84 -10.78 -7.66
C TYR A 118 3.59 -10.05 -8.16
N ALA A 119 2.43 -10.72 -8.07
CA ALA A 119 1.15 -10.13 -8.45
C ALA A 119 0.81 -8.91 -7.60
N ALA A 120 1.01 -8.97 -6.27
CA ALA A 120 0.72 -7.87 -5.36
C ALA A 120 1.65 -6.67 -5.57
N VAL A 121 2.96 -6.89 -5.77
CA VAL A 121 3.91 -5.80 -6.07
C VAL A 121 3.52 -5.12 -7.37
N TYR A 122 3.22 -5.90 -8.42
CA TYR A 122 2.77 -5.35 -9.69
C TYR A 122 1.45 -4.58 -9.54
N TYR A 123 0.44 -5.20 -8.93
CA TYR A 123 -0.87 -4.58 -8.70
C TYR A 123 -0.74 -3.23 -7.99
N ILE A 124 0.01 -3.17 -6.89
CA ILE A 124 0.21 -1.94 -6.12
C ILE A 124 0.82 -0.84 -7.01
N HIS A 125 1.82 -1.17 -7.81
CA HIS A 125 2.44 -0.18 -8.69
C HIS A 125 1.57 0.20 -9.89
N ALA A 126 0.78 -0.74 -10.42
CA ALA A 126 -0.07 -0.53 -11.60
C ALA A 126 -1.39 0.19 -11.30
N ASN A 127 -1.76 0.31 -10.03
CA ASN A 127 -3.00 0.95 -9.59
C ASN A 127 -3.30 2.31 -10.25
N PRO A 128 -2.34 3.28 -10.33
CA PRO A 128 -2.61 4.57 -10.96
C PRO A 128 -2.93 4.48 -12.46
N VAL A 129 -2.36 3.50 -13.15
CA VAL A 129 -2.67 3.24 -14.57
C VAL A 129 -4.04 2.60 -14.70
N HIS A 130 -4.38 1.67 -13.81
CA HIS A 130 -5.68 1.01 -13.75
C HIS A 130 -6.83 2.00 -13.55
N HIS A 131 -6.64 2.94 -12.63
CA HIS A 131 -7.61 4.01 -12.36
C HIS A 131 -7.54 5.17 -13.38
N GLY A 132 -6.74 5.05 -14.45
CA GLY A 132 -6.66 6.05 -15.51
C GLY A 132 -6.01 7.38 -15.09
N LEU A 133 -5.33 7.42 -13.95
CA LEU A 133 -4.68 8.63 -13.44
C LEU A 133 -3.44 9.01 -14.26
N VAL A 134 -2.74 8.00 -14.78
CA VAL A 134 -1.56 8.13 -15.63
C VAL A 134 -1.54 7.03 -16.69
N LYS A 135 -0.72 7.22 -17.74
CA LYS A 135 -0.55 6.21 -18.80
C LYS A 135 0.68 5.30 -18.58
N ASP A 136 1.63 5.73 -17.78
CA ASP A 136 2.87 5.01 -17.47
C ASP A 136 3.13 5.08 -15.96
N LEU A 137 3.57 3.97 -15.37
CA LEU A 137 3.87 3.83 -13.92
C LEU A 137 4.84 4.90 -13.43
N ARG A 138 5.81 5.30 -14.27
CA ARG A 138 6.84 6.30 -13.96
C ARG A 138 6.28 7.71 -13.77
N GLN A 139 5.10 7.98 -14.32
CA GLN A 139 4.46 9.30 -14.24
C GLN A 139 3.79 9.54 -12.88
N TYR A 140 3.56 8.46 -12.08
CA TYR A 140 2.86 8.60 -10.81
C TYR A 140 3.84 8.71 -9.64
N GLN A 141 3.96 9.92 -9.10
CA GLN A 141 4.95 10.24 -8.05
C GLN A 141 4.60 9.66 -6.66
N PHE A 142 3.35 9.31 -6.39
CA PHE A 142 2.88 8.81 -5.10
C PHE A 142 2.85 7.28 -5.02
N SER A 143 3.61 6.63 -5.90
CA SER A 143 3.89 5.20 -5.89
C SER A 143 5.36 4.93 -5.58
N SER A 144 5.64 3.80 -4.94
CA SER A 144 7.01 3.35 -4.69
C SER A 144 7.76 2.89 -5.94
N TYR A 145 7.10 2.71 -7.10
CA TYR A 145 7.71 2.21 -8.33
C TYR A 145 9.02 2.94 -8.69
N ASN A 146 9.00 4.28 -8.70
CA ASN A 146 10.16 5.09 -9.04
C ASN A 146 11.34 4.91 -8.06
N SER A 147 11.08 4.52 -6.82
CA SER A 147 12.11 4.19 -5.84
C SER A 147 12.84 2.88 -6.16
N PHE A 148 12.18 1.94 -6.85
CA PHE A 148 12.80 0.67 -7.27
C PHE A 148 13.63 0.82 -8.54
N VAL A 149 13.17 1.62 -9.50
CA VAL A 149 13.91 1.83 -10.75
C VAL A 149 15.04 2.85 -10.63
N GLY A 150 14.96 3.75 -9.67
CA GLY A 150 15.96 4.78 -9.37
C GLY A 150 17.04 4.32 -8.39
N ASN A 151 17.97 5.25 -8.11
CA ASN A 151 19.09 5.03 -7.18
C ASN A 151 18.99 5.87 -5.89
N ASN A 152 17.97 6.72 -5.75
CA ASN A 152 17.80 7.56 -4.59
C ASN A 152 17.69 6.74 -3.31
N ARG A 153 18.17 7.29 -2.19
CA ARG A 153 18.03 6.66 -0.88
C ARG A 153 16.55 6.46 -0.55
N THR A 154 16.21 5.28 -0.04
CA THR A 154 14.84 4.91 0.34
C THR A 154 14.84 4.09 1.61
N LYS A 155 13.73 4.12 2.34
CA LYS A 155 13.45 3.25 3.50
C LYS A 155 12.76 1.93 3.11
N LEU A 156 12.44 1.74 1.83
CA LEU A 156 11.86 0.51 1.32
C LEU A 156 12.87 -0.65 1.34
N CYS A 157 12.39 -1.87 1.47
CA CYS A 157 13.16 -3.10 1.27
C CYS A 157 13.53 -3.31 -0.20
N ARG A 158 14.05 -2.24 -0.85
CA ARG A 158 14.31 -2.21 -2.30
C ARG A 158 15.21 -3.35 -2.75
N ASN A 159 16.32 -3.59 -2.05
CA ASN A 159 17.29 -4.60 -2.47
C ASN A 159 16.68 -5.99 -2.44
N GLU A 160 15.94 -6.33 -1.38
CA GLU A 160 15.26 -7.61 -1.24
C GLU A 160 14.21 -7.81 -2.33
N VAL A 161 13.36 -6.80 -2.61
CA VAL A 161 12.38 -6.89 -3.71
C VAL A 161 13.06 -7.07 -5.05
N ILE A 162 14.10 -6.29 -5.34
CA ILE A 162 14.83 -6.40 -6.61
C ILE A 162 15.51 -7.77 -6.76
N GLU A 163 16.06 -8.32 -5.69
CA GLU A 163 16.65 -9.65 -5.67
C GLU A 163 15.60 -10.74 -5.97
N TRP A 164 14.42 -10.67 -5.36
CA TRP A 164 13.32 -11.59 -5.64
C TRP A 164 12.88 -11.57 -7.11
N PHE A 165 12.92 -10.42 -7.77
CA PHE A 165 12.67 -10.31 -9.22
C PHE A 165 13.86 -10.78 -10.09
N GLY A 166 14.97 -11.22 -9.48
CA GLY A 166 16.17 -11.61 -10.22
C GLY A 166 16.93 -10.42 -10.83
N GLY A 167 16.79 -9.25 -10.21
CA GLY A 167 17.48 -8.02 -10.60
C GLY A 167 16.57 -6.92 -11.18
N ARG A 168 17.10 -5.69 -11.21
CA ARG A 168 16.35 -4.50 -11.63
C ARG A 168 15.84 -4.57 -13.07
N LYS A 169 16.60 -5.14 -13.99
CA LYS A 169 16.15 -5.30 -15.38
C LYS A 169 14.90 -6.16 -15.46
N ASN A 170 14.90 -7.29 -14.76
CA ASN A 170 13.76 -8.21 -14.72
C ASN A 170 12.55 -7.55 -14.03
N PHE A 171 12.76 -6.80 -12.93
CA PHE A 171 11.70 -6.03 -12.28
C PHE A 171 11.01 -5.06 -13.25
N ILE A 172 11.81 -4.31 -14.04
CA ILE A 172 11.29 -3.36 -15.03
C ILE A 172 10.55 -4.09 -16.15
N SER A 173 11.14 -5.17 -16.70
CA SER A 173 10.51 -5.99 -17.75
C SER A 173 9.18 -6.56 -17.27
N PHE A 174 9.15 -7.15 -16.07
CA PHE A 174 7.94 -7.69 -15.47
C PHE A 174 6.81 -6.65 -15.39
N HIS A 175 7.11 -5.42 -14.98
CA HIS A 175 6.12 -4.34 -14.92
C HIS A 175 5.71 -3.81 -16.31
N SER A 176 6.55 -3.97 -17.34
CA SER A 176 6.24 -3.57 -18.71
C SER A 176 5.39 -4.59 -19.44
N ASP A 177 5.68 -5.88 -19.25
CA ASP A 177 5.14 -6.97 -20.06
C ASP A 177 3.76 -7.45 -19.53
N ASN A 178 3.47 -7.22 -18.26
CA ASN A 178 2.31 -7.81 -17.59
C ASN A 178 1.06 -6.93 -17.53
N LYS A 179 0.91 -5.99 -18.48
CA LYS A 179 -0.22 -5.04 -18.51
C LYS A 179 -1.63 -5.67 -18.51
N LYS A 180 -1.78 -6.98 -18.74
CA LYS A 180 -3.10 -7.65 -18.83
C LYS A 180 -3.24 -8.99 -18.09
N SER A 181 -2.16 -9.69 -17.72
CA SER A 181 -2.25 -11.10 -17.32
C SER A 181 -2.31 -11.40 -15.84
N TYR A 182 -1.91 -10.46 -14.97
CA TYR A 182 -1.94 -10.63 -13.51
C TYR A 182 -3.20 -10.08 -12.83
N PHE A 183 -4.16 -9.64 -13.61
CA PHE A 183 -5.50 -9.24 -13.16
C PHE A 183 -6.50 -10.40 -13.30
N SER A 184 -6.09 -11.64 -13.04
CA SER A 184 -7.06 -12.73 -12.87
C SER A 184 -7.78 -12.56 -11.53
N ASP A 185 -9.07 -12.83 -11.50
CA ASP A 185 -9.99 -12.61 -10.37
C ASP A 185 -9.51 -13.18 -9.01
N ASP A 186 -8.61 -14.15 -9.00
CA ASP A 186 -8.06 -14.76 -7.78
C ASP A 186 -7.07 -13.85 -7.01
N TYR A 187 -6.47 -12.86 -7.68
CA TYR A 187 -5.49 -11.92 -7.11
C TYR A 187 -6.02 -10.49 -7.07
N LEU A 188 -7.12 -10.21 -7.77
CA LEU A 188 -7.81 -8.94 -7.67
C LEU A 188 -8.24 -8.74 -6.23
N ILE A 189 -7.62 -7.79 -5.64
CA ILE A 189 -8.13 -7.17 -4.43
C ILE A 189 -9.24 -6.30 -4.97
N GLU A 190 -10.47 -6.82 -4.88
CA GLU A 190 -11.63 -6.08 -5.32
C GLU A 190 -11.62 -4.73 -4.63
N ASP A 191 -11.40 -3.67 -5.42
CA ASP A 191 -11.69 -2.30 -5.02
C ASP A 191 -13.22 -2.04 -5.00
N SER A 192 -14.00 -3.10 -5.27
CA SER A 192 -15.45 -3.11 -5.21
C SER A 192 -15.92 -3.65 -3.85
N ASP A 193 -16.33 -2.73 -3.00
CA ASP A 193 -17.42 -2.64 -2.01
C ASP A 193 -17.14 -1.57 -0.95
#